data_3fe477ab127672b797c4718bb5012a7f
#
_entry.id   3fe477ab127672b797c4718bb5012a7f
#
_cell.length_a   1.000
_cell.length_b   1.000
_cell.length_c   1.000
_cell.angle_alpha   90.00
_cell.angle_beta   90.00
_cell.angle_gamma   90.00
#
_symmetry.space_group_name_H-M   'P 1'
#
loop_
_entity.id
_entity.type
_entity.pdbx_description
1 polymer ?
#
loop_
_entity_poly.entity_id
_entity_poly.type
_entity_poly.pdbx_seq_one_letter_code
_entity_poly.pdbx_strand_id
1 'polypeptide(L)'
;METSSRREQAEATRELLLRTAERLFAERGLAQVSNRQIVEAAGQANNSALAYHVGTREDLIRAITRSHVEPIAARARERVAAVRRSKRPRDHVASLVLPYTEHLASLGNPSWCARFLAQVVTDPALLDVEGVEPVLAVEFVEGTAAVWAHVTPLPAAESALRSQTARVAVIHTCAEQERLAAVTGVPADWALVGEALTDALTGLLTAPRVPTTRKDR
;
A
#
# COMPACT_ATOMS: atom_id res chain seq x y z
N MET A 1 -27.94 12.81 25.33
CA MET A 1 -26.52 12.81 25.72
C MET A 1 -25.93 11.39 25.86
N GLU A 2 -26.62 10.41 26.44
CA GLU A 2 -26.10 9.02 26.62
C GLU A 2 -25.82 8.24 25.32
N THR A 3 -26.64 8.45 24.29
CA THR A 3 -26.47 7.76 23.00
C THR A 3 -25.21 8.21 22.22
N SER A 4 -24.81 9.48 22.34
CA SER A 4 -23.57 10.02 21.71
C SER A 4 -22.33 9.38 22.36
N SER A 5 -22.29 9.32 23.69
CA SER A 5 -21.17 8.74 24.44
C SER A 5 -20.96 7.25 24.15
N ARG A 6 -22.04 6.48 24.02
CA ARG A 6 -21.95 5.03 23.66
C ARG A 6 -21.43 4.84 22.23
N ARG A 7 -21.83 5.68 21.30
CA ARG A 7 -21.37 5.64 19.91
C ARG A 7 -19.90 6.00 19.78
N GLU A 8 -19.47 7.04 20.48
CA GLU A 8 -18.06 7.47 20.55
C GLU A 8 -17.19 6.36 21.16
N GLN A 9 -17.64 5.70 22.23
CA GLN A 9 -16.93 4.60 22.86
C GLN A 9 -16.84 3.36 21.96
N ALA A 10 -17.90 3.05 21.21
CA ALA A 10 -17.90 1.95 20.23
C ALA A 10 -16.90 2.21 19.10
N GLU A 11 -16.84 3.45 18.57
CA GLU A 11 -15.88 3.84 17.53
C GLU A 11 -14.44 3.81 18.04
N ALA A 12 -14.18 4.33 19.24
CA ALA A 12 -12.85 4.25 19.86
C ALA A 12 -12.38 2.80 20.05
N THR A 13 -13.29 1.89 20.44
CA THR A 13 -12.96 0.46 20.56
C THR A 13 -12.66 -0.15 19.21
N ARG A 14 -13.45 0.20 18.18
CA ARG A 14 -13.23 -0.26 16.81
C ARG A 14 -11.86 0.19 16.28
N GLU A 15 -11.52 1.46 16.43
CA GLU A 15 -10.21 1.99 16.02
C GLU A 15 -9.04 1.31 16.76
N LEU A 16 -9.20 1.03 18.06
CA LEU A 16 -8.19 0.33 18.85
C LEU A 16 -7.97 -1.09 18.32
N LEU A 17 -9.04 -1.81 17.99
CA LEU A 17 -8.97 -3.15 17.39
C LEU A 17 -8.28 -3.13 16.02
N LEU A 18 -8.61 -2.17 15.15
CA LEU A 18 -7.98 -2.01 13.83
C LEU A 18 -6.47 -1.75 13.96
N ARG A 19 -6.06 -0.78 14.78
CA ARG A 19 -4.64 -0.45 15.00
C ARG A 19 -3.86 -1.60 15.62
N THR A 20 -4.47 -2.30 16.58
CA THR A 20 -3.84 -3.47 17.21
C THR A 20 -3.65 -4.61 16.23
N ALA A 21 -4.65 -4.87 15.38
CA ALA A 21 -4.57 -5.88 14.34
C ALA A 21 -3.51 -5.54 13.29
N GLU A 22 -3.49 -4.31 12.78
CA GLU A 22 -2.49 -3.83 11.83
C GLU A 22 -1.07 -4.06 12.35
N ARG A 23 -0.81 -3.65 13.59
CA ARG A 23 0.49 -3.86 14.23
C ARG A 23 0.85 -5.35 14.30
N LEU A 24 -0.04 -6.19 14.82
CA LEU A 24 0.22 -7.62 14.95
C LEU A 24 0.44 -8.29 13.59
N PHE A 25 -0.34 -7.94 12.59
CA PHE A 25 -0.18 -8.44 11.24
C PHE A 25 1.17 -8.04 10.64
N ALA A 26 1.55 -6.77 10.78
CA ALA A 26 2.84 -6.28 10.29
C ALA A 26 4.04 -6.92 10.99
N GLU A 27 3.92 -7.23 12.28
CA GLU A 27 5.00 -7.79 13.09
C GLU A 27 5.13 -9.32 12.94
N ARG A 28 4.01 -10.04 12.78
CA ARG A 28 3.98 -11.51 12.91
C ARG A 28 3.49 -12.23 11.65
N GLY A 29 2.85 -11.51 10.75
CA GLY A 29 2.25 -12.06 9.53
C GLY A 29 0.74 -12.27 9.65
N LEU A 30 0.04 -12.11 8.53
CA LEU A 30 -1.42 -12.29 8.47
C LEU A 30 -1.84 -13.67 8.97
N ALA A 31 -1.22 -14.74 8.49
CA ALA A 31 -1.60 -16.11 8.82
C ALA A 31 -1.30 -16.51 10.28
N GLN A 32 -0.37 -15.83 10.96
CA GLN A 32 0.08 -16.21 12.31
C GLN A 32 -0.71 -15.56 13.44
N VAL A 33 -1.54 -14.55 13.13
CA VAL A 33 -2.28 -13.79 14.12
C VAL A 33 -3.75 -14.21 14.14
N SER A 34 -4.21 -14.73 15.26
CA SER A 34 -5.63 -15.07 15.47
C SER A 34 -6.44 -13.88 15.97
N ASN A 35 -7.76 -13.92 15.75
CA ASN A 35 -8.68 -12.91 16.24
C ASN A 35 -8.62 -12.78 17.78
N ARG A 36 -8.42 -13.90 18.49
CA ARG A 36 -8.25 -13.91 19.94
C ARG A 36 -7.02 -13.11 20.39
N GLN A 37 -5.88 -13.29 19.73
CA GLN A 37 -4.66 -12.53 20.05
C GLN A 37 -4.85 -11.02 19.81
N ILE A 38 -5.63 -10.62 18.80
CA ILE A 38 -5.96 -9.21 18.57
C ILE A 38 -6.78 -8.65 19.71
N VAL A 39 -7.83 -9.36 20.12
CA VAL A 39 -8.73 -8.94 21.21
C VAL A 39 -7.97 -8.84 22.55
N GLU A 40 -7.17 -9.83 22.88
CA GLU A 40 -6.31 -9.84 24.07
C GLU A 40 -5.30 -8.68 24.04
N ALA A 41 -4.60 -8.45 22.93
CA ALA A 41 -3.63 -7.38 22.79
C ALA A 41 -4.27 -5.97 22.79
N ALA A 42 -5.54 -5.86 22.40
CA ALA A 42 -6.34 -4.64 22.51
C ALA A 42 -6.93 -4.42 23.91
N GLY A 43 -6.64 -5.31 24.88
CA GLY A 43 -7.14 -5.19 26.25
C GLY A 43 -8.65 -5.41 26.38
N GLN A 44 -9.27 -6.08 25.40
CA GLN A 44 -10.71 -6.38 25.42
C GLN A 44 -10.96 -7.71 26.14
N ALA A 45 -11.81 -7.69 27.16
CA ALA A 45 -12.12 -8.87 27.93
C ALA A 45 -12.99 -9.91 27.20
N ASN A 46 -13.74 -9.46 26.18
CA ASN A 46 -14.69 -10.30 25.45
C ASN A 46 -14.15 -10.68 24.05
N ASN A 47 -13.93 -11.98 23.83
CA ASN A 47 -13.50 -12.50 22.52
C ASN A 47 -14.48 -12.19 21.37
N SER A 48 -15.75 -11.88 21.65
CA SER A 48 -16.72 -11.43 20.66
C SER A 48 -16.58 -9.96 20.26
N ALA A 49 -15.70 -9.18 20.93
CA ALA A 49 -15.56 -7.75 20.65
C ALA A 49 -15.19 -7.46 19.18
N LEU A 50 -14.31 -8.27 18.59
CA LEU A 50 -13.94 -8.12 17.20
C LEU A 50 -15.14 -8.34 16.26
N ALA A 51 -15.87 -9.44 16.44
CA ALA A 51 -17.05 -9.75 15.63
C ALA A 51 -18.15 -8.69 15.78
N TYR A 52 -18.30 -8.13 16.96
CA TYR A 52 -19.32 -7.10 17.25
C TYR A 52 -18.93 -5.73 16.63
N HIS A 53 -17.68 -5.30 16.76
CA HIS A 53 -17.25 -3.95 16.34
C HIS A 53 -16.75 -3.89 14.90
N VAL A 54 -16.27 -5.00 14.34
CA VAL A 54 -15.62 -5.03 13.03
C VAL A 54 -16.28 -6.03 12.07
N GLY A 55 -16.60 -7.24 12.55
CA GLY A 55 -17.14 -8.33 11.73
C GLY A 55 -16.18 -9.51 11.58
N THR A 56 -16.07 -10.04 10.37
CA THR A 56 -15.20 -11.16 10.03
C THR A 56 -13.73 -10.75 10.00
N ARG A 57 -12.85 -11.71 9.80
CA ARG A 57 -11.42 -11.46 9.60
C ARG A 57 -11.16 -10.67 8.30
N GLU A 58 -11.89 -11.02 7.26
CA GLU A 58 -11.84 -10.34 5.97
C GLU A 58 -12.33 -8.89 6.10
N ASP A 59 -13.39 -8.65 6.88
CA ASP A 59 -13.88 -7.30 7.19
C ASP A 59 -12.84 -6.47 7.94
N LEU A 60 -12.11 -7.09 8.87
CA LEU A 60 -11.01 -6.46 9.60
C LEU A 60 -9.88 -6.03 8.64
N ILE A 61 -9.39 -6.96 7.81
CA ILE A 61 -8.33 -6.69 6.84
C ILE A 61 -8.79 -5.62 5.84
N ARG A 62 -10.02 -5.73 5.33
CA ARG A 62 -10.61 -4.73 4.43
C ARG A 62 -10.71 -3.35 5.07
N ALA A 63 -11.12 -3.26 6.33
CA ALA A 63 -11.24 -1.99 7.03
C ALA A 63 -9.87 -1.32 7.23
N ILE A 64 -8.84 -2.07 7.61
CA ILE A 64 -7.47 -1.56 7.74
C ILE A 64 -6.94 -1.14 6.37
N THR A 65 -7.08 -1.99 5.34
CA THR A 65 -6.64 -1.67 3.98
C THR A 65 -7.26 -0.37 3.49
N ARG A 66 -8.58 -0.23 3.63
CA ARG A 66 -9.32 0.94 3.18
C ARG A 66 -8.87 2.22 3.87
N SER A 67 -8.58 2.19 5.17
CA SER A 67 -8.14 3.38 5.91
C SER A 67 -6.83 3.97 5.39
N HIS A 68 -6.00 3.16 4.72
CA HIS A 68 -4.76 3.61 4.09
C HIS A 68 -4.93 3.89 2.60
N VAL A 69 -5.66 3.03 1.88
CA VAL A 69 -5.81 3.14 0.42
C VAL A 69 -6.58 4.39 0.01
N GLU A 70 -7.66 4.72 0.70
CA GLU A 70 -8.49 5.87 0.35
C GLU A 70 -7.71 7.21 0.37
N PRO A 71 -6.94 7.54 1.42
CA PRO A 71 -6.11 8.75 1.43
C PRO A 71 -5.02 8.75 0.36
N ILE A 72 -4.40 7.59 0.10
CA ILE A 72 -3.36 7.46 -0.94
C ILE A 72 -3.97 7.69 -2.32
N ALA A 73 -5.08 7.02 -2.63
CA ALA A 73 -5.78 7.14 -3.91
C ALA A 73 -6.29 8.57 -4.15
N ALA A 74 -6.78 9.26 -3.11
CA ALA A 74 -7.18 10.66 -3.23
C ALA A 74 -6.00 11.55 -3.66
N ARG A 75 -4.86 11.44 -2.97
CA ARG A 75 -3.63 12.19 -3.34
C ARG A 75 -3.12 11.81 -4.73
N ALA A 76 -3.19 10.52 -5.11
CA ALA A 76 -2.76 10.05 -6.41
C ALA A 76 -3.62 10.67 -7.53
N ARG A 77 -4.95 10.69 -7.38
CA ARG A 77 -5.86 11.31 -8.37
C ARG A 77 -5.56 12.81 -8.56
N GLU A 78 -5.33 13.55 -7.49
CA GLU A 78 -4.97 14.96 -7.56
C GLU A 78 -3.66 15.19 -8.31
N ARG A 79 -2.62 14.39 -7.99
CA ARG A 79 -1.30 14.49 -8.65
C ARG A 79 -1.36 14.07 -10.11
N VAL A 80 -2.04 12.98 -10.45
CA VAL A 80 -2.23 12.53 -11.84
C VAL A 80 -2.93 13.62 -12.65
N ALA A 81 -3.98 14.24 -12.10
CA ALA A 81 -4.67 15.35 -12.77
C ALA A 81 -3.75 16.55 -13.00
N ALA A 82 -2.90 16.90 -12.02
CA ALA A 82 -1.96 18.02 -12.12
C ALA A 82 -0.90 17.82 -13.21
N VAL A 83 -0.41 16.58 -13.38
CA VAL A 83 0.66 16.27 -14.35
C VAL A 83 0.14 15.81 -15.72
N ARG A 84 -1.17 15.77 -15.94
CA ARG A 84 -1.79 15.21 -17.16
C ARG A 84 -1.23 15.77 -18.48
N ARG A 85 -0.76 17.02 -18.48
CA ARG A 85 -0.16 17.69 -19.66
C ARG A 85 1.36 17.62 -19.71
N SER A 86 1.99 17.05 -18.69
CA SER A 86 3.44 16.90 -18.68
C SER A 86 3.88 15.90 -19.75
N LYS A 87 4.99 16.22 -20.42
CA LYS A 87 5.67 15.33 -21.36
C LYS A 87 6.84 14.59 -20.72
N ARG A 88 7.06 14.80 -19.42
CA ARG A 88 8.17 14.21 -18.69
C ARG A 88 7.70 12.92 -18.00
N PRO A 89 8.22 11.74 -18.38
CA PRO A 89 7.85 10.47 -17.77
C PRO A 89 7.99 10.50 -16.24
N ARG A 90 9.03 11.16 -15.72
CA ARG A 90 9.28 11.29 -14.28
C ARG A 90 8.11 11.92 -13.52
N ASP A 91 7.45 12.92 -14.09
CA ASP A 91 6.32 13.59 -13.43
C ASP A 91 5.14 12.62 -13.23
N HIS A 92 4.89 11.77 -14.23
CA HIS A 92 3.87 10.72 -14.15
C HIS A 92 4.25 9.64 -13.13
N VAL A 93 5.52 9.23 -13.10
CA VAL A 93 6.00 8.27 -12.09
C VAL A 93 5.89 8.87 -10.67
N ALA A 94 6.29 10.13 -10.49
CA ALA A 94 6.17 10.82 -9.22
C ALA A 94 4.72 10.86 -8.71
N SER A 95 3.74 11.03 -9.63
CA SER A 95 2.32 11.04 -9.26
C SER A 95 1.79 9.70 -8.75
N LEU A 96 2.53 8.60 -8.99
CA LEU A 96 2.20 7.25 -8.51
C LEU A 96 2.93 6.90 -7.21
N VAL A 97 4.18 7.36 -7.07
CA VAL A 97 5.06 6.99 -5.95
C VAL A 97 4.83 7.88 -4.73
N LEU A 98 4.85 9.19 -4.94
CA LEU A 98 4.84 10.16 -3.84
C LEU A 98 3.57 10.10 -2.96
N PRO A 99 2.35 9.87 -3.48
CA PRO A 99 1.17 9.72 -2.62
C PRO A 99 1.31 8.66 -1.54
N TYR A 100 1.99 7.55 -1.86
CA TYR A 100 2.22 6.47 -0.90
C TYR A 100 3.26 6.85 0.15
N THR A 101 4.42 7.35 -0.25
CA THR A 101 5.48 7.74 0.69
C THR A 101 5.07 8.94 1.56
N GLU A 102 4.29 9.89 1.04
CA GLU A 102 3.71 10.99 1.81
C GLU A 102 2.66 10.51 2.83
N HIS A 103 1.87 9.50 2.45
CA HIS A 103 0.97 8.87 3.41
C HIS A 103 1.76 8.21 4.54
N LEU A 104 2.79 7.42 4.24
CA LEU A 104 3.64 6.80 5.25
C LEU A 104 4.31 7.84 6.16
N ALA A 105 4.78 8.95 5.60
CA ALA A 105 5.32 10.05 6.38
C ALA A 105 4.30 10.64 7.38
N SER A 106 3.03 10.72 6.97
CA SER A 106 1.95 11.25 7.81
C SER A 106 1.55 10.37 8.98
N LEU A 107 1.90 9.07 8.96
CA LEU A 107 1.57 8.12 10.03
C LEU A 107 2.51 8.24 11.25
N GLY A 108 3.68 8.87 11.08
CA GLY A 108 4.68 8.98 12.13
C GLY A 108 5.50 7.70 12.33
N ASN A 109 6.16 7.61 13.50
CA ASN A 109 6.97 6.46 13.89
C ASN A 109 6.66 6.08 15.35
N PRO A 110 6.32 4.83 15.67
CA PRO A 110 6.27 3.68 14.76
C PRO A 110 5.04 3.67 13.84
N SER A 111 5.19 3.07 12.65
CA SER A 111 4.09 2.73 11.74
C SER A 111 4.17 1.25 11.33
N TRP A 112 3.08 0.72 10.80
CA TRP A 112 2.95 -0.69 10.41
C TRP A 112 2.31 -0.85 9.02
N CYS A 113 1.87 0.24 8.42
CA CYS A 113 1.10 0.30 7.19
C CYS A 113 1.82 -0.36 6.01
N ALA A 114 3.10 -0.03 5.76
CA ALA A 114 3.81 -0.55 4.60
C ALA A 114 4.01 -2.06 4.69
N ARG A 115 4.38 -2.59 5.86
CA ARG A 115 4.56 -4.03 6.11
C ARG A 115 3.23 -4.79 6.06
N PHE A 116 2.15 -4.19 6.55
CA PHE A 116 0.81 -4.76 6.46
C PHE A 116 0.36 -4.85 5.00
N LEU A 117 0.41 -3.75 4.25
CA LEU A 117 -0.02 -3.72 2.86
C LEU A 117 0.82 -4.64 1.96
N ALA A 118 2.12 -4.79 2.22
CA ALA A 118 2.97 -5.73 1.48
C ALA A 118 2.51 -7.18 1.63
N GLN A 119 1.96 -7.56 2.79
CA GLN A 119 1.39 -8.89 3.00
C GLN A 119 0.03 -9.04 2.32
N VAL A 120 -0.83 -8.02 2.44
CA VAL A 120 -2.16 -8.05 1.83
C VAL A 120 -2.09 -8.27 0.32
N VAL A 121 -1.18 -7.58 -0.38
CA VAL A 121 -1.07 -7.68 -1.84
C VAL A 121 -0.44 -8.98 -2.34
N THR A 122 0.12 -9.78 -1.46
CA THR A 122 0.77 -11.07 -1.80
C THR A 122 0.04 -12.28 -1.22
N ASP A 123 -0.97 -12.08 -0.38
CA ASP A 123 -1.72 -13.20 0.21
C ASP A 123 -2.75 -13.76 -0.78
N PRO A 124 -2.61 -15.03 -1.22
CA PRO A 124 -3.55 -15.64 -2.17
C PRO A 124 -4.99 -15.70 -1.66
N ALA A 125 -5.18 -15.78 -0.34
CA ALA A 125 -6.51 -15.84 0.26
C ALA A 125 -7.28 -14.51 0.16
N LEU A 126 -6.58 -13.41 -0.15
CA LEU A 126 -7.16 -12.08 -0.26
C LEU A 126 -7.36 -11.59 -1.70
N LEU A 127 -6.88 -12.35 -2.70
CA LEU A 127 -6.95 -11.93 -4.11
C LEU A 127 -8.39 -11.75 -4.62
N ASP A 128 -9.34 -12.53 -4.10
CA ASP A 128 -10.75 -12.51 -4.50
C ASP A 128 -11.65 -11.79 -3.47
N VAL A 129 -11.07 -11.17 -2.45
CA VAL A 129 -11.84 -10.46 -1.43
C VAL A 129 -12.20 -9.06 -1.94
N GLU A 130 -13.50 -8.84 -2.23
CA GLU A 130 -14.02 -7.55 -2.67
C GLU A 130 -13.63 -6.43 -1.69
N GLY A 131 -13.07 -5.35 -2.22
CA GLY A 131 -12.59 -4.20 -1.43
C GLY A 131 -11.20 -4.39 -0.79
N VAL A 132 -10.51 -5.49 -1.09
CA VAL A 132 -9.07 -5.71 -0.87
C VAL A 132 -8.34 -5.73 -2.22
N GLU A 133 -8.97 -5.21 -3.27
CA GLU A 133 -8.33 -5.06 -4.58
C GLU A 133 -6.94 -4.45 -4.46
N PRO A 134 -6.00 -4.81 -5.38
CA PRO A 134 -4.62 -4.40 -5.25
C PRO A 134 -4.53 -2.91 -4.99
N VAL A 135 -4.02 -2.58 -3.82
CA VAL A 135 -3.79 -1.21 -3.37
C VAL A 135 -3.21 -0.41 -4.53
N LEU A 136 -3.93 0.63 -4.98
CA LEU A 136 -3.54 1.49 -6.10
C LEU A 136 -3.56 0.82 -7.49
N ALA A 137 -4.25 -0.29 -7.70
CA ALA A 137 -4.20 -0.98 -9.00
C ALA A 137 -4.73 -0.08 -10.13
N VAL A 138 -5.85 0.59 -9.92
CA VAL A 138 -6.48 1.44 -10.96
C VAL A 138 -5.61 2.67 -11.22
N GLU A 139 -5.28 3.42 -10.19
CA GLU A 139 -4.43 4.62 -10.29
C GLU A 139 -3.05 4.26 -10.86
N PHE A 140 -2.51 3.09 -10.49
CA PHE A 140 -1.22 2.64 -11.00
C PHE A 140 -1.27 2.25 -12.47
N VAL A 141 -2.33 1.58 -12.92
CA VAL A 141 -2.54 1.23 -14.33
C VAL A 141 -2.72 2.48 -15.18
N GLU A 142 -3.58 3.40 -14.76
CA GLU A 142 -3.82 4.66 -15.48
C GLU A 142 -2.55 5.53 -15.53
N GLY A 143 -1.86 5.67 -14.41
CA GLY A 143 -0.63 6.47 -14.33
C GLY A 143 0.52 5.87 -15.15
N THR A 144 0.71 4.55 -15.14
CA THR A 144 1.71 3.90 -16.00
C THR A 144 1.34 4.00 -17.47
N ALA A 145 0.06 3.96 -17.86
CA ALA A 145 -0.39 4.21 -19.20
C ALA A 145 0.04 5.61 -19.69
N ALA A 146 -0.03 6.62 -18.83
CA ALA A 146 0.46 7.96 -19.14
C ALA A 146 1.98 8.02 -19.35
N VAL A 147 2.77 7.21 -18.62
CA VAL A 147 4.22 7.06 -18.87
C VAL A 147 4.44 6.44 -20.24
N TRP A 148 3.72 5.36 -20.59
CA TRP A 148 3.87 4.67 -21.86
C TRP A 148 3.52 5.55 -23.09
N ALA A 149 2.67 6.56 -22.93
CA ALA A 149 2.37 7.50 -23.99
C ALA A 149 3.55 8.38 -24.43
N HIS A 150 4.62 8.43 -23.63
CA HIS A 150 5.80 9.28 -23.84
C HIS A 150 7.11 8.50 -24.07
N VAL A 151 7.04 7.18 -24.20
CA VAL A 151 8.21 6.32 -24.45
C VAL A 151 8.00 5.46 -25.68
N THR A 152 9.09 4.85 -26.20
CA THR A 152 9.02 3.93 -27.33
C THR A 152 8.04 2.79 -27.02
N PRO A 153 7.09 2.49 -27.92
CA PRO A 153 6.13 1.43 -27.71
C PRO A 153 6.79 0.07 -27.41
N LEU A 154 6.30 -0.58 -26.36
CA LEU A 154 6.71 -1.93 -25.98
C LEU A 154 5.58 -2.93 -26.29
N PRO A 155 5.89 -4.22 -26.47
CA PRO A 155 4.86 -5.25 -26.49
C PRO A 155 4.03 -5.20 -25.20
N ALA A 156 2.71 -5.43 -25.32
CA ALA A 156 1.78 -5.33 -24.17
C ALA A 156 2.20 -6.18 -22.96
N ALA A 157 2.70 -7.40 -23.19
CA ALA A 157 3.19 -8.26 -22.11
C ALA A 157 4.41 -7.68 -21.39
N GLU A 158 5.31 -7.00 -22.11
CA GLU A 158 6.51 -6.39 -21.53
C GLU A 158 6.15 -5.13 -20.74
N SER A 159 5.27 -4.27 -21.26
CA SER A 159 4.80 -3.09 -20.54
C SER A 159 4.02 -3.48 -19.26
N ALA A 160 3.18 -4.51 -19.34
CA ALA A 160 2.48 -5.05 -18.17
C ALA A 160 3.46 -5.56 -17.10
N LEU A 161 4.49 -6.33 -17.49
CA LEU A 161 5.51 -6.82 -16.57
C LEU A 161 6.30 -5.70 -15.91
N ARG A 162 6.71 -4.68 -16.67
CA ARG A 162 7.41 -3.51 -16.11
C ARG A 162 6.51 -2.74 -15.12
N SER A 163 5.24 -2.54 -15.44
CA SER A 163 4.28 -1.90 -14.54
C SER A 163 4.09 -2.72 -13.25
N GLN A 164 3.97 -4.03 -13.36
CA GLN A 164 3.91 -4.93 -12.20
C GLN A 164 5.19 -4.84 -11.36
N THR A 165 6.36 -4.89 -11.99
CA THR A 165 7.65 -4.77 -11.29
C THR A 165 7.76 -3.44 -10.56
N ALA A 166 7.34 -2.34 -11.18
CA ALA A 166 7.32 -1.02 -10.56
C ALA A 166 6.44 -1.00 -9.31
N ARG A 167 5.21 -1.54 -9.40
CA ARG A 167 4.29 -1.64 -8.26
C ARG A 167 4.89 -2.46 -7.11
N VAL A 168 5.44 -3.63 -7.41
CA VAL A 168 6.10 -4.49 -6.41
C VAL A 168 7.27 -3.78 -5.76
N ALA A 169 8.11 -3.07 -6.54
CA ALA A 169 9.23 -2.32 -6.03
C ALA A 169 8.81 -1.22 -5.04
N VAL A 170 7.75 -0.44 -5.34
CA VAL A 170 7.22 0.57 -4.42
C VAL A 170 6.80 -0.07 -3.10
N ILE A 171 5.93 -1.07 -3.16
CA ILE A 171 5.32 -1.69 -1.98
C ILE A 171 6.39 -2.32 -1.07
N HIS A 172 7.27 -3.15 -1.64
CA HIS A 172 8.25 -3.88 -0.83
C HIS A 172 9.43 -3.03 -0.38
N THR A 173 9.84 -2.02 -1.15
CA THR A 173 10.87 -1.07 -0.69
C THR A 173 10.35 -0.27 0.51
N CYS A 174 9.12 0.22 0.46
CA CYS A 174 8.53 0.93 1.60
C CYS A 174 8.37 0.02 2.83
N ALA A 175 7.94 -1.24 2.64
CA ALA A 175 7.83 -2.20 3.73
C ALA A 175 9.20 -2.49 4.39
N GLU A 176 10.27 -2.58 3.58
CA GLU A 176 11.63 -2.78 4.09
C GLU A 176 12.14 -1.54 4.85
N GLN A 177 11.88 -0.32 4.37
CA GLN A 177 12.24 0.90 5.09
C GLN A 177 11.50 1.01 6.43
N GLU A 178 10.22 0.69 6.47
CA GLU A 178 9.44 0.65 7.71
C GLU A 178 9.96 -0.43 8.68
N ARG A 179 10.36 -1.61 8.16
CA ARG A 179 10.97 -2.67 8.96
C ARG A 179 12.32 -2.22 9.55
N LEU A 180 13.16 -1.57 8.75
CA LEU A 180 14.45 -1.04 9.22
C LEU A 180 14.24 0.02 10.30
N ALA A 181 13.28 0.93 10.13
CA ALA A 181 12.94 1.92 11.14
C ALA A 181 12.49 1.27 12.46
N ALA A 182 11.69 0.20 12.38
CA ALA A 182 11.25 -0.54 13.57
C ALA A 182 12.39 -1.24 14.29
N VAL A 183 13.40 -1.74 13.59
CA VAL A 183 14.56 -2.46 14.18
C VAL A 183 15.60 -1.49 14.72
N THR A 184 15.87 -0.40 14.00
CA THR A 184 16.95 0.54 14.35
C THR A 184 16.49 1.66 15.31
N GLY A 185 15.17 1.90 15.41
CA GLY A 185 14.61 3.04 16.10
C GLY A 185 14.77 4.38 15.33
N VAL A 186 15.41 4.36 14.16
CA VAL A 186 15.60 5.56 13.32
C VAL A 186 14.45 5.65 12.34
N PRO A 187 13.66 6.74 12.35
CA PRO A 187 12.58 6.93 11.39
C PRO A 187 13.05 6.86 9.94
N ALA A 188 12.23 6.28 9.05
CA ALA A 188 12.52 6.30 7.62
C ALA A 188 12.40 7.72 7.05
N ASP A 189 13.34 8.11 6.20
CA ASP A 189 13.24 9.33 5.41
C ASP A 189 12.35 9.09 4.19
N TRP A 190 11.05 9.24 4.39
CA TRP A 190 10.05 8.98 3.35
C TRP A 190 10.17 9.93 2.14
N ALA A 191 10.71 11.14 2.33
CA ALA A 191 10.96 12.05 1.23
C ALA A 191 12.07 11.51 0.33
N LEU A 192 13.20 11.10 0.91
CA LEU A 192 14.31 10.46 0.19
C LEU A 192 13.86 9.17 -0.49
N VAL A 193 13.09 8.31 0.21
CA VAL A 193 12.57 7.05 -0.35
C VAL A 193 11.68 7.32 -1.57
N GLY A 194 10.80 8.31 -1.49
CA GLY A 194 9.91 8.69 -2.58
C GLY A 194 10.66 9.20 -3.81
N GLU A 195 11.64 10.07 -3.64
CA GLU A 195 12.45 10.60 -4.74
C GLU A 195 13.32 9.50 -5.38
N ALA A 196 14.00 8.68 -4.57
CA ALA A 196 14.82 7.59 -5.07
C ALA A 196 14.01 6.54 -5.85
N LEU A 197 12.83 6.16 -5.34
CA LEU A 197 11.91 5.28 -6.05
C LEU A 197 11.41 5.91 -7.36
N THR A 198 11.07 7.19 -7.35
CA THR A 198 10.63 7.91 -8.55
C THR A 198 11.70 7.86 -9.64
N ASP A 199 12.96 8.12 -9.29
CA ASP A 199 14.06 8.11 -10.26
C ASP A 199 14.35 6.70 -10.78
N ALA A 200 14.43 5.71 -9.89
CA ALA A 200 14.68 4.31 -10.26
C ALA A 200 13.57 3.75 -11.16
N LEU A 201 12.30 4.02 -10.82
CA LEU A 201 11.15 3.54 -11.60
C LEU A 201 10.98 4.29 -12.91
N THR A 202 11.36 5.56 -12.99
CA THR A 202 11.45 6.26 -14.27
C THR A 202 12.42 5.54 -15.19
N GLY A 203 13.61 5.19 -14.71
CA GLY A 203 14.58 4.40 -15.47
C GLY A 203 14.03 3.03 -15.90
N LEU A 204 13.40 2.29 -14.99
CA LEU A 204 12.81 0.98 -15.26
C LEU A 204 11.75 1.06 -16.39
N LEU A 205 10.83 2.01 -16.27
CA LEU A 205 9.71 2.13 -17.20
C LEU A 205 10.14 2.66 -18.57
N THR A 206 11.14 3.55 -18.61
CA THR A 206 11.60 4.19 -19.87
C THR A 206 12.80 3.49 -20.53
N ALA A 207 13.38 2.47 -19.89
CA ALA A 207 14.53 1.76 -20.45
C ALA A 207 14.25 1.23 -21.86
N PRO A 208 15.14 1.46 -22.83
CA PRO A 208 14.98 0.93 -24.17
C PRO A 208 15.00 -0.60 -24.16
N ARG A 209 14.25 -1.19 -25.11
CA ARG A 209 14.31 -2.65 -25.32
C ARG A 209 15.63 -3.03 -25.99
N VAL A 210 16.36 -3.94 -25.37
CA VAL A 210 17.50 -4.58 -26.02
C VAL A 210 16.95 -5.75 -26.85
N PRO A 211 17.13 -5.80 -28.18
CA PRO A 211 16.71 -6.93 -28.98
C PRO A 211 17.41 -8.20 -28.51
N THR A 212 16.64 -9.19 -28.09
CA THR A 212 17.20 -10.51 -27.78
C THR A 212 17.53 -11.18 -29.12
N THR A 213 18.81 -11.33 -29.46
CA THR A 213 19.24 -12.21 -30.55
C THR A 213 18.91 -13.65 -30.13
N ARG A 214 17.68 -14.10 -30.45
CA ARG A 214 17.35 -15.51 -30.37
C ARG A 214 18.20 -16.20 -31.44
N LYS A 215 19.29 -16.86 -31.05
CA LYS A 215 19.91 -17.86 -31.90
C LYS A 215 18.93 -19.01 -31.97
N ASP A 216 18.23 -19.10 -33.11
CA ASP A 216 17.49 -20.32 -33.46
C ASP A 216 18.47 -21.50 -33.45
N ARG A 217 18.23 -22.44 -32.55
CA ARG A 217 18.82 -23.78 -32.59
C ARG A 217 17.77 -24.75 -33.08
#